data_ccc19ce4388fa4d26d369db7aa0cf542
#
_entry.id   ccc19ce4388fa4d26d369db7aa0cf542
#
_cell.length_a   1.000
_cell.length_b   1.000
_cell.length_c   1.000
_cell.angle_alpha   90.00
_cell.angle_beta   90.00
_cell.angle_gamma   90.00
#
_symmetry.space_group_name_H-M   'P 1'
#
loop_
_entity.id
_entity.type
_entity.pdbx_description
1 polymer ?
#
loop_
_entity_poly.entity_id
_entity_poly.type
_entity_poly.pdbx_seq_one_letter_code
_entity_poly.pdbx_strand_id
1 'polypeptide(L)'
;MPEFKNIDAGAARLRVAIEGEGPLVLMVHGFPESWFSWRHQLTPIAEAGFTAAAIDVRGYGGSDKPEPIAAYDMESLTADVAGVAAALQPDAPAILVGHDWGAPIVWNSALSRPEAFSAVAGLSVPFTGVPARPLTEIFDEAFTQKGHFFYQAWFQKVGPPEAEAEADVRDFLRKFYYGISGDAPDGSWPQKGVDATLLEGMVDPGVFPAWL
;
A
#
# COMPACT_ATOMS: atom_id res chain seq x y z
N MET A 1 19.49 5.73 -10.85
CA MET A 1 18.72 5.93 -9.58
C MET A 1 17.59 6.89 -9.88
N PRO A 2 16.38 6.66 -9.36
CA PRO A 2 15.25 7.54 -9.66
C PRO A 2 15.50 8.98 -9.20
N GLU A 3 14.92 9.93 -9.92
CA GLU A 3 14.73 11.30 -9.44
C GLU A 3 13.62 11.31 -8.40
N PHE A 4 13.76 12.10 -7.33
CA PHE A 4 12.72 12.29 -6.33
C PHE A 4 12.07 13.66 -6.45
N LYS A 5 10.74 13.68 -6.56
CA LYS A 5 9.95 14.91 -6.51
C LYS A 5 8.97 14.87 -5.34
N ASN A 6 8.75 16.03 -4.74
CA ASN A 6 7.62 16.23 -3.83
C ASN A 6 6.52 16.95 -4.62
N ILE A 7 5.39 16.27 -4.78
CA ILE A 7 4.27 16.75 -5.58
C ILE A 7 3.13 17.15 -4.64
N ASP A 8 2.64 18.36 -4.79
CA ASP A 8 1.43 18.81 -4.13
C ASP A 8 0.22 18.21 -4.85
N ALA A 9 -0.45 17.27 -4.20
CA ALA A 9 -1.65 16.61 -4.70
C ALA A 9 -2.95 17.30 -4.24
N GLY A 10 -2.83 18.49 -3.64
CA GLY A 10 -3.92 19.28 -3.10
C GLY A 10 -4.05 19.16 -1.58
N ALA A 11 -4.52 18.04 -1.05
CA ALA A 11 -4.69 17.85 0.38
C ALA A 11 -3.44 17.29 1.10
N ALA A 12 -2.50 16.73 0.34
CA ALA A 12 -1.22 16.22 0.84
C ALA A 12 -0.11 16.42 -0.19
N ARG A 13 1.12 16.53 0.29
CA ARG A 13 2.32 16.52 -0.52
C ARG A 13 2.90 15.11 -0.50
N LEU A 14 3.07 14.53 -1.69
CA LEU A 14 3.58 13.17 -1.84
C LEU A 14 4.99 13.15 -2.41
N ARG A 15 5.84 12.29 -1.86
CA ARG A 15 7.13 11.96 -2.44
C ARG A 15 6.95 10.93 -3.55
N VAL A 16 7.54 11.19 -4.70
CA VAL A 16 7.45 10.35 -5.90
C VAL A 16 8.86 10.04 -6.41
N ALA A 17 9.16 8.77 -6.63
CA ALA A 17 10.36 8.31 -7.32
C ALA A 17 10.04 8.16 -8.82
N ILE A 18 10.84 8.78 -9.70
CA ILE A 18 10.53 8.88 -11.13
C ILE A 18 11.73 8.46 -11.96
N GLU A 19 11.50 7.66 -13.01
CA GLU A 19 12.47 7.33 -14.05
C GLU A 19 11.82 7.39 -15.44
N GLY A 20 12.60 7.72 -16.47
CA GLY A 20 12.17 7.69 -17.87
C GLY A 20 11.35 8.89 -18.31
N GLU A 21 10.97 8.85 -19.59
CA GLU A 21 10.14 9.85 -20.27
C GLU A 21 9.12 9.13 -21.16
N GLY A 22 7.91 9.69 -21.26
CA GLY A 22 6.82 9.14 -22.06
C GLY A 22 5.50 9.08 -21.30
N PRO A 23 4.51 8.28 -21.73
CA PRO A 23 3.25 8.13 -21.04
C PRO A 23 3.44 7.67 -19.60
N LEU A 24 2.65 8.24 -18.67
CA LEU A 24 2.80 7.98 -17.24
C LEU A 24 2.27 6.60 -16.83
N VAL A 25 3.11 5.83 -16.14
CA VAL A 25 2.74 4.67 -15.34
C VAL A 25 2.94 5.02 -13.87
N LEU A 26 1.86 5.20 -13.14
CA LEU A 26 1.86 5.57 -11.72
C LEU A 26 1.63 4.34 -10.85
N MET A 27 2.60 4.04 -9.99
CA MET A 27 2.63 2.85 -9.14
C MET A 27 2.35 3.19 -7.69
N VAL A 28 1.43 2.44 -7.07
CA VAL A 28 0.92 2.65 -5.71
C VAL A 28 1.19 1.41 -4.87
N HIS A 29 1.98 1.56 -3.81
CA HIS A 29 2.35 0.47 -2.89
C HIS A 29 1.26 0.17 -1.85
N GLY A 30 1.44 -0.92 -1.12
CA GLY A 30 0.59 -1.36 -0.03
C GLY A 30 1.20 -1.21 1.37
N PHE A 31 0.81 -2.08 2.29
CA PHE A 31 1.25 -2.09 3.67
C PHE A 31 2.22 -3.26 3.94
N PRO A 32 3.27 -3.06 4.69
CA PRO A 32 3.89 -1.82 5.19
C PRO A 32 5.03 -1.34 4.27
N GLU A 33 4.71 -0.90 3.10
CA GLU A 33 5.63 -0.64 1.99
C GLU A 33 5.96 0.86 1.80
N SER A 34 6.66 1.15 0.71
CA SER A 34 6.96 2.49 0.21
C SER A 34 7.20 2.44 -1.31
N TRP A 35 7.55 3.57 -1.95
CA TRP A 35 8.01 3.58 -3.34
C TRP A 35 9.08 2.51 -3.61
N PHE A 36 9.87 2.12 -2.61
CA PHE A 36 10.98 1.17 -2.72
C PHE A 36 10.54 -0.24 -3.12
N SER A 37 9.30 -0.60 -2.86
CA SER A 37 8.72 -1.87 -3.36
C SER A 37 8.75 -1.94 -4.90
N TRP A 38 8.66 -0.81 -5.56
CA TRP A 38 8.67 -0.68 -7.02
C TRP A 38 10.06 -0.47 -7.65
N ARG A 39 11.15 -0.50 -6.85
CA ARG A 39 12.51 -0.22 -7.30
C ARG A 39 12.97 -1.04 -8.51
N HIS A 40 12.49 -2.27 -8.64
CA HIS A 40 12.83 -3.17 -9.74
C HIS A 40 11.94 -3.00 -10.97
N GLN A 41 10.82 -2.29 -10.86
CA GLN A 41 9.89 -2.00 -11.95
C GLN A 41 10.17 -0.65 -12.60
N LEU A 42 10.76 0.30 -11.89
CA LEU A 42 11.02 1.65 -12.41
C LEU A 42 11.86 1.62 -13.69
N THR A 43 13.04 1.03 -13.64
CA THR A 43 13.94 1.00 -14.80
C THR A 43 13.37 0.22 -16.01
N PRO A 44 12.82 -1.01 -15.87
CA PRO A 44 12.22 -1.71 -17.00
C PRO A 44 11.06 -0.97 -17.67
N ILE A 45 10.21 -0.29 -16.88
CA ILE A 45 9.10 0.52 -17.41
C ILE A 45 9.64 1.74 -18.14
N ALA A 46 10.66 2.41 -17.59
CA ALA A 46 11.33 3.54 -18.23
C ALA A 46 12.00 3.14 -19.55
N GLU A 47 12.71 2.01 -19.58
CA GLU A 47 13.34 1.46 -20.80
C GLU A 47 12.32 1.07 -21.87
N ALA A 48 11.08 0.74 -21.47
CA ALA A 48 9.96 0.47 -22.38
C ALA A 48 9.35 1.77 -22.97
N GLY A 49 9.87 2.96 -22.63
CA GLY A 49 9.44 4.24 -23.19
C GLY A 49 8.31 4.92 -22.42
N PHE A 50 8.20 4.66 -21.13
CA PHE A 50 7.23 5.28 -20.23
C PHE A 50 7.90 6.15 -19.18
N THR A 51 7.15 7.09 -18.61
CA THR A 51 7.49 7.70 -17.34
C THR A 51 7.03 6.77 -16.22
N ALA A 52 7.96 6.10 -15.56
CA ALA A 52 7.69 5.25 -14.41
C ALA A 52 7.72 6.10 -13.13
N ALA A 53 6.62 6.17 -12.40
CA ALA A 53 6.51 6.95 -11.17
C ALA A 53 5.96 6.08 -10.02
N ALA A 54 6.67 6.01 -8.90
CA ALA A 54 6.25 5.29 -7.70
C ALA A 54 6.08 6.27 -6.54
N ILE A 55 4.87 6.36 -5.99
CA ILE A 55 4.58 7.25 -4.85
C ILE A 55 4.93 6.58 -3.52
N ASP A 56 5.27 7.39 -2.51
CA ASP A 56 4.93 7.04 -1.13
C ASP A 56 3.48 7.48 -0.90
N VAL A 57 2.62 6.55 -0.56
CA VAL A 57 1.22 6.86 -0.19
C VAL A 57 1.22 7.76 1.03
N ARG A 58 0.20 8.67 1.17
CA ARG A 58 0.10 9.49 2.39
C ARG A 58 0.17 8.61 3.64
N GLY A 59 0.87 9.09 4.66
CA GLY A 59 1.18 8.31 5.86
C GLY A 59 2.50 7.55 5.79
N TYR A 60 3.07 7.36 4.60
CA TYR A 60 4.28 6.55 4.39
C TYR A 60 5.49 7.38 3.93
N GLY A 61 6.66 6.81 4.15
CA GLY A 61 7.93 7.27 3.61
C GLY A 61 8.17 8.77 3.79
N GLY A 62 8.40 9.47 2.67
CA GLY A 62 8.64 10.91 2.63
C GLY A 62 7.41 11.77 2.36
N SER A 63 6.22 11.17 2.25
CA SER A 63 4.96 11.88 2.07
C SER A 63 4.41 12.44 3.38
N ASP A 64 3.48 13.38 3.28
CA ASP A 64 2.79 13.97 4.43
C ASP A 64 2.04 12.91 5.24
N LYS A 65 1.99 13.12 6.56
CA LYS A 65 1.37 12.23 7.56
C LYS A 65 0.35 13.02 8.40
N PRO A 66 -0.83 13.33 7.82
CA PRO A 66 -1.88 14.03 8.57
C PRO A 66 -2.28 13.27 9.84
N GLU A 67 -2.46 13.97 10.96
CA GLU A 67 -2.88 13.33 12.23
C GLU A 67 -4.34 12.83 12.22
N PRO A 68 -5.32 13.53 11.60
CA PRO A 68 -6.71 13.06 11.62
C PRO A 68 -6.90 11.74 10.86
N ILE A 69 -7.49 10.73 11.50
CA ILE A 69 -7.81 9.43 10.88
C ILE A 69 -8.66 9.62 9.60
N ALA A 70 -9.59 10.57 9.62
CA ALA A 70 -10.43 10.89 8.47
C ALA A 70 -9.65 11.37 7.22
N ALA A 71 -8.38 11.76 7.39
CA ALA A 71 -7.53 12.12 6.25
C ALA A 71 -7.05 10.91 5.43
N TYR A 72 -7.35 9.69 5.86
CA TYR A 72 -6.92 8.45 5.23
C TYR A 72 -8.07 7.66 4.60
N ASP A 73 -9.19 8.31 4.35
CA ASP A 73 -10.30 7.70 3.63
C ASP A 73 -9.99 7.48 2.14
N MET A 74 -10.78 6.64 1.50
CA MET A 74 -10.57 6.28 0.09
C MET A 74 -10.74 7.48 -0.85
N GLU A 75 -11.56 8.46 -0.50
CA GLU A 75 -11.72 9.70 -1.27
C GLU A 75 -10.42 10.51 -1.28
N SER A 76 -9.81 10.67 -0.12
CA SER A 76 -8.52 11.35 0.04
C SER A 76 -7.38 10.62 -0.70
N LEU A 77 -7.31 9.29 -0.55
CA LEU A 77 -6.26 8.48 -1.19
C LEU A 77 -6.38 8.50 -2.72
N THR A 78 -7.60 8.43 -3.26
CA THR A 78 -7.81 8.51 -4.71
C THR A 78 -7.61 9.92 -5.26
N ALA A 79 -7.89 10.96 -4.47
CA ALA A 79 -7.58 12.35 -4.82
C ALA A 79 -6.07 12.58 -4.93
N ASP A 80 -5.28 12.00 -4.03
CA ASP A 80 -3.81 12.06 -4.10
C ASP A 80 -3.28 11.45 -5.39
N VAL A 81 -3.74 10.25 -5.74
CA VAL A 81 -3.31 9.56 -6.96
C VAL A 81 -3.65 10.40 -8.20
N ALA A 82 -4.86 10.97 -8.25
CA ALA A 82 -5.27 11.83 -9.35
C ALA A 82 -4.46 13.15 -9.38
N GLY A 83 -4.18 13.75 -8.23
CA GLY A 83 -3.36 14.96 -8.12
C GLY A 83 -1.93 14.75 -8.62
N VAL A 84 -1.31 13.63 -8.24
CA VAL A 84 0.02 13.27 -8.75
C VAL A 84 0.00 13.01 -10.25
N ALA A 85 -1.01 12.26 -10.74
CA ALA A 85 -1.15 12.01 -12.18
C ALA A 85 -1.30 13.32 -12.98
N ALA A 86 -2.17 14.22 -12.53
CA ALA A 86 -2.37 15.52 -13.17
C ALA A 86 -1.13 16.43 -13.14
N ALA A 87 -0.34 16.37 -12.06
CA ALA A 87 0.89 17.14 -11.94
C ALA A 87 2.02 16.61 -12.86
N LEU A 88 2.07 15.29 -13.08
CA LEU A 88 3.10 14.68 -13.93
C LEU A 88 2.69 14.58 -15.40
N GLN A 89 1.42 14.45 -15.70
CA GLN A 89 0.88 14.28 -17.04
C GLN A 89 -0.50 14.97 -17.17
N PRO A 90 -0.54 16.31 -17.29
CA PRO A 90 -1.81 17.07 -17.29
C PRO A 90 -2.69 16.83 -18.51
N ASP A 91 -2.08 16.48 -19.66
CA ASP A 91 -2.76 16.50 -20.96
C ASP A 91 -3.21 15.10 -21.45
N ALA A 92 -2.96 14.05 -20.67
CA ALA A 92 -3.30 12.69 -21.06
C ALA A 92 -3.61 11.81 -19.83
N PRO A 93 -4.46 10.78 -19.98
CA PRO A 93 -4.75 9.85 -18.90
C PRO A 93 -3.54 8.98 -18.57
N ALA A 94 -3.33 8.71 -17.28
CA ALA A 94 -2.24 7.87 -16.79
C ALA A 94 -2.63 6.37 -16.77
N ILE A 95 -1.62 5.50 -16.69
CA ILE A 95 -1.77 4.08 -16.38
C ILE A 95 -1.53 3.92 -14.87
N LEU A 96 -2.40 3.16 -14.18
CA LEU A 96 -2.26 2.86 -12.76
C LEU A 96 -1.81 1.43 -12.53
N VAL A 97 -0.91 1.25 -11.55
CA VAL A 97 -0.51 -0.06 -11.05
C VAL A 97 -0.55 -0.01 -9.52
N GLY A 98 -1.27 -0.93 -8.88
CA GLY A 98 -1.36 -1.01 -7.42
C GLY A 98 -1.06 -2.40 -6.90
N HIS A 99 -0.39 -2.49 -5.76
CA HIS A 99 -0.12 -3.74 -5.05
C HIS A 99 -0.66 -3.67 -3.63
N ASP A 100 -1.18 -4.78 -3.10
CA ASP A 100 -1.77 -4.90 -1.76
C ASP A 100 -2.80 -3.78 -1.52
N TRP A 101 -2.68 -2.92 -0.50
CA TRP A 101 -3.54 -1.75 -0.29
C TRP A 101 -3.51 -0.74 -1.46
N GLY A 102 -2.43 -0.70 -2.22
CA GLY A 102 -2.36 0.09 -3.44
C GLY A 102 -3.34 -0.37 -4.51
N ALA A 103 -3.71 -1.67 -4.55
CA ALA A 103 -4.67 -2.16 -5.53
C ALA A 103 -6.10 -1.63 -5.30
N PRO A 104 -6.71 -1.68 -4.09
CA PRO A 104 -7.96 -0.96 -3.81
C PRO A 104 -7.91 0.53 -4.15
N ILE A 105 -6.80 1.21 -3.86
CA ILE A 105 -6.65 2.63 -4.19
C ILE A 105 -6.73 2.85 -5.70
N VAL A 106 -5.99 2.10 -6.52
CA VAL A 106 -6.01 2.28 -7.99
C VAL A 106 -7.33 1.83 -8.60
N TRP A 107 -7.99 0.77 -8.08
CA TRP A 107 -9.33 0.37 -8.52
C TRP A 107 -10.36 1.49 -8.29
N ASN A 108 -10.37 2.07 -7.09
CA ASN A 108 -11.29 3.15 -6.76
C ASN A 108 -10.93 4.46 -7.50
N SER A 109 -9.66 4.74 -7.76
CA SER A 109 -9.25 5.87 -8.59
C SER A 109 -9.79 5.75 -10.01
N ALA A 110 -9.64 4.58 -10.65
CA ALA A 110 -10.16 4.34 -11.99
C ALA A 110 -11.69 4.41 -12.07
N LEU A 111 -12.39 3.94 -11.03
CA LEU A 111 -13.86 4.01 -10.94
C LEU A 111 -14.38 5.44 -10.77
N SER A 112 -13.73 6.22 -9.89
CA SER A 112 -14.19 7.58 -9.55
C SER A 112 -13.77 8.64 -10.56
N ARG A 113 -12.71 8.39 -11.34
CA ARG A 113 -12.13 9.33 -12.33
C ARG A 113 -11.70 8.61 -13.61
N PRO A 114 -12.64 7.96 -14.33
CA PRO A 114 -12.32 7.16 -15.51
C PRO A 114 -11.66 7.97 -16.65
N GLU A 115 -11.85 9.27 -16.69
CA GLU A 115 -11.22 10.17 -17.66
C GLU A 115 -9.73 10.42 -17.38
N ALA A 116 -9.30 10.27 -16.14
CA ALA A 116 -7.91 10.51 -15.71
C ALA A 116 -7.00 9.28 -15.92
N PHE A 117 -7.59 8.10 -16.15
CA PHE A 117 -6.84 6.85 -16.21
C PHE A 117 -7.23 5.99 -17.41
N SER A 118 -6.24 5.64 -18.23
CA SER A 118 -6.44 4.84 -19.46
C SER A 118 -6.40 3.33 -19.22
N ALA A 119 -5.71 2.89 -18.16
CA ALA A 119 -5.60 1.49 -17.78
C ALA A 119 -5.31 1.35 -16.29
N VAL A 120 -5.64 0.19 -15.72
CA VAL A 120 -5.36 -0.14 -14.32
C VAL A 120 -4.95 -1.61 -14.20
N ALA A 121 -3.92 -1.87 -13.38
CA ALA A 121 -3.50 -3.20 -12.97
C ALA A 121 -3.44 -3.28 -11.44
N GLY A 122 -4.10 -4.26 -10.86
CA GLY A 122 -4.04 -4.56 -9.42
C GLY A 122 -3.35 -5.89 -9.20
N LEU A 123 -2.36 -5.91 -8.30
CA LEU A 123 -1.58 -7.08 -7.90
C LEU A 123 -2.01 -7.50 -6.50
N SER A 124 -2.14 -8.80 -6.29
CA SER A 124 -2.52 -9.47 -5.03
C SER A 124 -3.98 -9.27 -4.60
N VAL A 125 -4.59 -8.12 -4.83
CA VAL A 125 -5.97 -7.81 -4.44
C VAL A 125 -6.83 -7.55 -5.68
N PRO A 126 -7.65 -8.53 -6.12
CA PRO A 126 -8.51 -8.37 -7.27
C PRO A 126 -9.64 -7.37 -7.01
N PHE A 127 -10.18 -6.81 -8.08
CA PHE A 127 -11.39 -6.00 -7.98
C PHE A 127 -12.60 -6.89 -7.67
N THR A 128 -13.24 -6.65 -6.55
CA THR A 128 -14.42 -7.40 -6.07
C THR A 128 -15.71 -6.57 -6.05
N GLY A 129 -15.66 -5.35 -6.62
CA GLY A 129 -16.76 -4.40 -6.54
C GLY A 129 -16.70 -3.54 -5.26
N VAL A 130 -17.68 -2.67 -5.14
CA VAL A 130 -17.86 -1.86 -3.92
C VAL A 130 -18.67 -2.70 -2.93
N PRO A 131 -18.17 -2.93 -1.69
CA PRO A 131 -18.88 -3.73 -0.71
C PRO A 131 -20.19 -3.06 -0.30
N ALA A 132 -21.25 -3.85 -0.10
CA ALA A 132 -22.56 -3.35 0.27
C ALA A 132 -22.63 -2.80 1.72
N ARG A 133 -21.63 -3.11 2.54
CA ARG A 133 -21.49 -2.66 3.94
C ARG A 133 -20.01 -2.53 4.31
N PRO A 134 -19.67 -1.84 5.41
CA PRO A 134 -18.29 -1.66 5.84
C PRO A 134 -17.53 -2.98 5.95
N LEU A 135 -16.30 -3.03 5.44
CA LEU A 135 -15.44 -4.22 5.53
C LEU A 135 -15.16 -4.61 6.99
N THR A 136 -15.10 -3.64 7.89
CA THR A 136 -14.93 -3.88 9.33
C THR A 136 -16.04 -4.76 9.93
N GLU A 137 -17.29 -4.57 9.50
CA GLU A 137 -18.42 -5.42 9.91
C GLU A 137 -18.28 -6.83 9.34
N ILE A 138 -17.88 -6.94 8.07
CA ILE A 138 -17.66 -8.22 7.40
C ILE A 138 -16.54 -9.00 8.10
N PHE A 139 -15.46 -8.34 8.46
CA PHE A 139 -14.33 -8.97 9.15
C PHE A 139 -14.69 -9.37 10.59
N ASP A 140 -15.47 -8.55 11.29
CA ASP A 140 -15.95 -8.89 12.62
C ASP A 140 -16.76 -10.16 12.61
N GLU A 141 -17.74 -10.28 11.73
CA GLU A 141 -18.58 -11.49 11.57
C GLU A 141 -17.78 -12.71 11.09
N ALA A 142 -16.83 -12.50 10.18
CA ALA A 142 -16.07 -13.60 9.58
C ALA A 142 -15.02 -14.19 10.54
N PHE A 143 -14.43 -13.37 11.40
CA PHE A 143 -13.27 -13.72 12.22
C PHE A 143 -13.47 -13.43 13.71
N THR A 144 -13.66 -12.16 14.12
CA THR A 144 -13.63 -11.72 15.51
C THR A 144 -14.71 -12.39 16.36
N GLN A 145 -15.96 -12.43 15.88
CA GLN A 145 -17.08 -13.08 16.57
C GLN A 145 -16.90 -14.61 16.70
N LYS A 146 -16.03 -15.19 15.88
CA LYS A 146 -15.67 -16.61 15.95
C LYS A 146 -14.42 -16.88 16.81
N GLY A 147 -13.89 -15.85 17.47
CA GLY A 147 -12.71 -15.97 18.32
C GLY A 147 -11.39 -16.04 17.55
N HIS A 148 -11.36 -15.65 16.28
CA HIS A 148 -10.17 -15.67 15.44
C HIS A 148 -9.56 -14.29 15.30
N PHE A 149 -8.21 -14.22 15.34
CA PHE A 149 -7.46 -13.04 15.01
C PHE A 149 -7.58 -12.74 13.52
N PHE A 150 -7.79 -11.45 13.19
CA PHE A 150 -7.68 -10.95 11.82
C PHE A 150 -6.94 -9.61 11.80
N TYR A 151 -5.83 -9.55 11.07
CA TYR A 151 -4.90 -8.43 11.14
C TYR A 151 -5.52 -7.08 10.73
N GLN A 152 -6.43 -7.05 9.76
CA GLN A 152 -7.10 -5.80 9.38
C GLN A 152 -8.04 -5.28 10.48
N ALA A 153 -8.69 -6.17 11.23
CA ALA A 153 -9.44 -5.78 12.42
C ALA A 153 -8.52 -5.34 13.57
N TRP A 154 -7.35 -5.95 13.71
CA TRP A 154 -6.32 -5.55 14.66
C TRP A 154 -5.85 -4.12 14.40
N PHE A 155 -5.54 -3.77 13.16
CA PHE A 155 -5.10 -2.42 12.77
C PHE A 155 -6.18 -1.33 12.90
N GLN A 156 -7.45 -1.68 13.16
CA GLN A 156 -8.47 -0.69 13.51
C GLN A 156 -8.39 -0.22 14.97
N LYS A 157 -7.62 -0.92 15.82
CA LYS A 157 -7.41 -0.53 17.21
C LYS A 157 -6.34 0.55 17.27
N VAL A 158 -6.66 1.71 17.88
CA VAL A 158 -5.69 2.78 18.09
C VAL A 158 -4.85 2.46 19.33
N GLY A 159 -3.52 2.45 19.19
CA GLY A 159 -2.55 2.24 20.25
C GLY A 159 -1.85 0.88 20.25
N PRO A 160 -2.55 -0.25 20.37
CA PRO A 160 -1.90 -1.55 20.43
C PRO A 160 -1.07 -1.93 19.20
N PRO A 161 -1.52 -1.74 17.95
CA PRO A 161 -0.71 -2.00 16.75
C PRO A 161 0.53 -1.11 16.66
N GLU A 162 0.38 0.17 16.99
CA GLU A 162 1.49 1.12 17.02
C GLU A 162 2.52 0.71 18.06
N ALA A 163 2.09 0.39 19.28
CA ALA A 163 2.98 -0.03 20.36
C ALA A 163 3.76 -1.31 20.01
N GLU A 164 3.12 -2.27 19.33
CA GLU A 164 3.80 -3.49 18.87
C GLU A 164 4.84 -3.18 17.77
N ALA A 165 4.47 -2.37 16.77
CA ALA A 165 5.35 -2.05 15.66
C ALA A 165 6.52 -1.14 16.06
N GLU A 166 6.30 -0.18 16.95
CA GLU A 166 7.27 0.82 17.38
C GLU A 166 8.21 0.32 18.47
N ALA A 167 7.90 -0.78 19.15
CA ALA A 167 8.79 -1.40 20.14
C ALA A 167 10.18 -1.72 19.56
N ASP A 168 10.21 -2.28 18.34
CA ASP A 168 11.38 -2.44 17.49
C ASP A 168 10.94 -2.54 16.04
N VAL A 169 10.91 -1.42 15.33
CA VAL A 169 10.46 -1.33 13.92
C VAL A 169 11.23 -2.28 13.00
N ARG A 170 12.53 -2.44 13.26
CA ARG A 170 13.38 -3.30 12.43
C ARG A 170 13.04 -4.79 12.62
N ASP A 171 12.81 -5.19 13.86
CA ASP A 171 12.38 -6.55 14.19
C ASP A 171 10.98 -6.84 13.65
N PHE A 172 10.06 -5.88 13.83
CA PHE A 172 8.70 -5.95 13.30
C PHE A 172 8.70 -6.19 11.78
N LEU A 173 9.39 -5.35 11.01
CA LEU A 173 9.45 -5.47 9.55
C LEU A 173 10.11 -6.76 9.10
N ARG A 174 11.20 -7.20 9.77
CA ARG A 174 11.88 -8.46 9.46
C ARG A 174 10.96 -9.66 9.59
N LYS A 175 10.28 -9.79 10.72
CA LYS A 175 9.33 -10.88 11.00
C LYS A 175 8.12 -10.83 10.10
N PHE A 176 7.54 -9.64 9.93
CA PHE A 176 6.35 -9.45 9.12
C PHE A 176 6.60 -9.83 7.66
N TYR A 177 7.59 -9.20 7.01
CA TYR A 177 7.90 -9.51 5.61
C TYR A 177 8.29 -10.96 5.38
N TYR A 178 9.12 -11.50 6.28
CA TYR A 178 9.49 -12.90 6.16
C TYR A 178 8.29 -13.83 6.34
N GLY A 179 7.48 -13.61 7.37
CA GLY A 179 6.36 -14.49 7.71
C GLY A 179 5.25 -14.56 6.64
N ILE A 180 5.13 -13.52 5.79
CA ILE A 180 4.19 -13.49 4.65
C ILE A 180 4.83 -13.82 3.31
N SER A 181 6.14 -14.09 3.27
CA SER A 181 6.86 -14.41 2.04
C SER A 181 6.76 -15.89 1.67
N GLY A 182 7.04 -16.20 0.40
CA GLY A 182 7.14 -17.58 -0.07
C GLY A 182 8.34 -18.36 0.47
N ASP A 183 9.31 -17.69 1.11
CA ASP A 183 10.47 -18.31 1.74
C ASP A 183 10.21 -18.76 3.18
N ALA A 184 9.09 -18.32 3.77
CA ALA A 184 8.73 -18.72 5.12
C ALA A 184 8.23 -20.17 5.17
N PRO A 185 8.57 -20.93 6.22
CA PRO A 185 8.05 -22.29 6.41
C PRO A 185 6.52 -22.29 6.51
N ASP A 186 5.90 -23.42 6.17
CA ASP A 186 4.47 -23.62 6.40
C ASP A 186 4.09 -23.32 7.86
N GLY A 187 2.99 -22.59 8.04
CA GLY A 187 2.53 -22.18 9.37
C GLY A 187 3.20 -20.93 9.94
N SER A 188 4.05 -20.24 9.18
CA SER A 188 4.67 -18.96 9.60
C SER A 188 3.66 -17.82 9.81
N TRP A 189 2.46 -17.96 9.27
CA TRP A 189 1.30 -17.13 9.60
C TRP A 189 0.28 -18.01 10.36
N PRO A 190 0.45 -18.22 11.67
CA PRO A 190 -0.41 -19.13 12.42
C PRO A 190 -1.81 -18.59 12.61
N GLN A 191 -2.79 -19.48 12.68
CA GLN A 191 -4.12 -19.13 13.13
C GLN A 191 -4.06 -18.82 14.64
N LYS A 192 -4.62 -17.67 15.06
CA LYS A 192 -4.51 -17.14 16.42
C LYS A 192 -5.88 -16.83 17.01
N GLY A 193 -5.94 -16.77 18.34
CA GLY A 193 -7.11 -16.28 19.06
C GLY A 193 -7.29 -14.76 18.88
N VAL A 194 -8.50 -14.29 19.10
CA VAL A 194 -8.91 -12.87 18.87
C VAL A 194 -8.08 -11.84 19.68
N ASP A 195 -7.53 -12.25 20.82
CA ASP A 195 -6.73 -11.39 21.69
C ASP A 195 -5.22 -11.40 21.37
N ALA A 196 -4.79 -12.15 20.36
CA ALA A 196 -3.41 -12.23 19.94
C ALA A 196 -2.92 -10.91 19.32
N THR A 197 -1.60 -10.73 19.24
CA THR A 197 -0.96 -9.64 18.51
C THR A 197 -0.54 -10.06 17.10
N LEU A 198 -0.10 -9.12 16.28
CA LEU A 198 0.28 -9.42 14.89
C LEU A 198 1.48 -10.34 14.81
N LEU A 199 2.54 -10.07 15.58
CA LEU A 199 3.79 -10.84 15.53
C LEU A 199 3.74 -12.15 16.33
N GLU A 200 2.74 -12.34 17.18
CA GLU A 200 2.62 -13.54 18.00
C GLU A 200 2.60 -14.80 17.14
N GLY A 201 3.55 -15.71 17.40
CA GLY A 201 3.70 -16.96 16.67
C GLY A 201 4.29 -16.83 15.26
N MET A 202 4.67 -15.64 14.80
CA MET A 202 5.38 -15.48 13.54
C MET A 202 6.83 -15.97 13.66
N VAL A 203 7.34 -16.56 12.58
CA VAL A 203 8.72 -17.05 12.53
C VAL A 203 9.68 -15.86 12.36
N ASP A 204 10.73 -15.85 13.18
CA ASP A 204 11.83 -14.91 13.05
C ASP A 204 12.96 -15.54 12.23
N PRO A 205 13.33 -14.99 11.07
CA PRO A 205 14.49 -15.48 10.30
C PRO A 205 15.84 -15.13 10.95
N GLY A 206 15.87 -14.31 12.00
CA GLY A 206 17.09 -13.85 12.69
C GLY A 206 17.89 -12.80 11.93
N VAL A 207 17.83 -12.82 10.59
CA VAL A 207 18.50 -11.86 9.69
C VAL A 207 17.52 -11.41 8.61
N PHE A 208 17.73 -10.21 8.05
CA PHE A 208 16.94 -9.79 6.89
C PHE A 208 17.22 -10.71 5.70
N PRO A 209 16.19 -11.21 5.00
CA PRO A 209 16.36 -11.88 3.73
C PRO A 209 17.09 -11.01 2.72
N ALA A 210 17.88 -11.62 1.82
CA ALA A 210 18.67 -10.87 0.85
C ALA A 210 17.83 -10.07 -0.18
N TRP A 211 16.56 -10.40 -0.31
CA TRP A 211 15.62 -9.73 -1.20
C TRP A 211 14.89 -8.53 -0.56
N LEU A 212 14.98 -8.35 0.76
CA LEU A 212 14.29 -7.29 1.52
C LEU A 212 15.12 -6.01 1.66
#